data_4893799fa04594c3a3c2e31a56d10953
#
_entry.id   4893799fa04594c3a3c2e31a56d10953
#
_cell.length_a   1.000
_cell.length_b   1.000
_cell.length_c   1.000
_cell.angle_alpha   90.00
_cell.angle_beta   90.00
_cell.angle_gamma   90.00
#
_symmetry.space_group_name_H-M   'P 1'
#
loop_
_entity.id
_entity.type
_entity.pdbx_description
1 polymer ?
#
loop_
_entity_poly.entity_id
_entity_poly.type
_entity_poly.pdbx_seq_one_letter_code
_entity_poly.pdbx_strand_id
1 'polypeptide(L)'
;MIAACVACALGFTPPAMDARWGTVTQPAPEILTRTSMEHPVSYSPVLAWTKESNAVAYQLEFFTSAVSKLDPQEPDERAVFRTSNVFENAVNLPLDDLRKGLSDSQPLWWRVRALDYDGDAISPFSLPAPLYANASLPRMNAPVLHPVPDKGRGSAMLFPVYSWVCPHGAANFEVALYAEDPERTPDAAPIAKWIAPYGEQYDDAPRMGDVTYYWRVRALDKKGTPGAWSTTSSFRFELRHWEVAVLGDSISHGGGRVSHGPENLEYSWLTYLDFPAVNLSQSGDLTKLMADRFERDVLPFSPKYLLIMCGTNDLRAGEFTVEEAVANMERIKGKCVAHGIRPIFLTLPPINPANIERVFGEKITDEWQARFAKFNEYLRQQPHIDTAAAFAPYAANGELPEWLGFDGLHEDIIGKQLIAARVNANLEAAKQAADEFMQTAQANTRKENANVESD
;
A
#
# COMPACT_ATOMS: atom_id res chain seq x y z
N MET A 1 4.35 8.89 -31.35
CA MET A 1 5.72 8.58 -31.78
C MET A 1 6.80 9.31 -30.96
N ILE A 2 6.60 10.57 -30.54
CA ILE A 2 7.58 11.33 -29.75
C ILE A 2 7.66 10.84 -28.30
N ALA A 3 6.55 10.41 -27.70
CA ALA A 3 6.52 9.87 -26.34
C ALA A 3 7.28 8.54 -26.17
N ALA A 4 7.26 7.68 -27.20
CA ALA A 4 8.00 6.42 -27.20
C ALA A 4 9.54 6.63 -27.28
N CYS A 5 9.99 7.69 -27.95
CA CYS A 5 11.43 8.00 -28.05
C CYS A 5 12.04 8.54 -26.75
N VAL A 6 11.27 9.29 -25.95
CA VAL A 6 11.77 9.81 -24.66
C VAL A 6 11.86 8.70 -23.61
N ALA A 7 10.92 7.75 -23.63
CA ALA A 7 10.97 6.58 -22.76
C ALA A 7 12.16 5.65 -23.06
N CYS A 8 12.48 5.47 -24.36
CA CYS A 8 13.64 4.67 -24.77
C CYS A 8 14.98 5.33 -24.42
N ALA A 9 15.07 6.66 -24.43
CA ALA A 9 16.31 7.38 -24.11
C ALA A 9 16.70 7.30 -22.63
N LEU A 10 15.76 6.94 -21.75
CA LEU A 10 15.97 6.80 -20.29
C LEU A 10 16.03 5.32 -19.83
N GLY A 11 16.09 4.37 -20.76
CA GLY A 11 16.08 2.94 -20.43
C GLY A 11 14.77 2.45 -19.79
N PHE A 12 13.73 3.27 -19.79
CA PHE A 12 12.42 2.95 -19.29
C PHE A 12 11.60 2.27 -20.40
N THR A 13 11.42 0.98 -20.30
CA THR A 13 10.31 0.29 -20.93
C THR A 13 9.09 0.52 -20.02
N PRO A 14 8.07 1.27 -20.45
CA PRO A 14 6.83 1.30 -19.69
C PRO A 14 6.39 -0.15 -19.46
N PRO A 15 5.87 -0.50 -18.28
CA PRO A 15 5.21 -1.80 -18.10
C PRO A 15 4.27 -1.96 -19.29
N ALA A 16 4.33 -3.12 -19.93
CA ALA A 16 3.68 -3.33 -21.20
C ALA A 16 2.22 -2.89 -21.09
N MET A 17 1.87 -1.82 -21.78
CA MET A 17 0.46 -1.34 -21.84
C MET A 17 -0.47 -2.44 -22.39
N ASP A 18 0.11 -3.46 -23.01
CA ASP A 18 -0.58 -4.64 -23.51
C ASP A 18 -1.23 -5.50 -22.39
N ALA A 19 -0.70 -5.48 -21.17
CA ALA A 19 -1.32 -6.17 -20.04
C ALA A 19 -2.71 -5.57 -19.66
N ARG A 20 -2.94 -4.31 -20.01
CA ARG A 20 -4.21 -3.60 -19.81
C ARG A 20 -5.29 -3.97 -20.82
N TRP A 21 -4.90 -4.54 -21.95
CA TRP A 21 -5.78 -4.72 -23.11
C TRP A 21 -6.08 -6.20 -23.41
N GLY A 22 -6.32 -6.99 -22.37
CA GLY A 22 -6.86 -8.34 -22.53
C GLY A 22 -5.86 -9.42 -22.91
N THR A 23 -4.56 -9.19 -22.74
CA THR A 23 -3.58 -10.25 -22.86
C THR A 23 -3.42 -10.95 -21.52
N VAL A 24 -3.84 -12.19 -21.39
CA VAL A 24 -3.61 -13.04 -20.22
C VAL A 24 -2.10 -13.25 -20.06
N THR A 25 -1.48 -12.53 -19.11
CA THR A 25 -0.03 -12.47 -18.95
C THR A 25 0.47 -13.10 -17.66
N GLN A 26 -0.42 -13.30 -16.67
CA GLN A 26 -0.08 -13.86 -15.36
C GLN A 26 -0.44 -15.34 -15.28
N PRO A 27 0.25 -16.13 -14.43
CA PRO A 27 -0.16 -17.48 -14.12
C PRO A 27 -1.55 -17.48 -13.46
N ALA A 28 -2.22 -18.63 -13.49
CA ALA A 28 -3.47 -18.81 -12.72
C ALA A 28 -3.17 -18.75 -11.22
N PRO A 29 -3.99 -18.04 -10.39
CA PRO A 29 -3.83 -18.07 -8.95
C PRO A 29 -3.88 -19.52 -8.40
N GLU A 30 -3.01 -19.84 -7.46
CA GLU A 30 -3.05 -21.13 -6.77
C GLU A 30 -4.03 -21.04 -5.58
N ILE A 31 -5.01 -21.95 -5.52
CA ILE A 31 -5.93 -22.04 -4.40
C ILE A 31 -5.20 -22.57 -3.16
N LEU A 32 -5.16 -21.78 -2.09
CA LEU A 32 -4.54 -22.09 -0.81
C LEU A 32 -5.51 -22.80 0.15
N THR A 33 -6.81 -22.52 0.04
CA THR A 33 -7.85 -23.20 0.84
C THR A 33 -8.01 -24.63 0.38
N ARG A 34 -7.49 -25.57 1.17
CA ARG A 34 -7.55 -27.01 0.89
C ARG A 34 -8.61 -27.65 1.79
N THR A 35 -9.54 -28.39 1.21
CA THR A 35 -10.59 -29.10 1.95
C THR A 35 -10.75 -30.53 1.47
N SER A 36 -11.21 -31.41 2.36
CA SER A 36 -11.60 -32.76 2.04
C SER A 36 -12.86 -33.14 2.85
N MET A 37 -13.43 -34.31 2.58
CA MET A 37 -14.56 -34.83 3.36
C MET A 37 -14.17 -35.03 4.85
N GLU A 38 -12.90 -35.36 5.11
CA GLU A 38 -12.35 -35.57 6.46
C GLU A 38 -11.98 -34.23 7.13
N HIS A 39 -11.65 -33.22 6.34
CA HIS A 39 -11.27 -31.88 6.78
C HIS A 39 -12.13 -30.81 6.10
N PRO A 40 -13.44 -30.78 6.39
CA PRO A 40 -14.33 -29.77 5.85
C PRO A 40 -14.15 -28.43 6.54
N VAL A 41 -14.53 -27.35 5.88
CA VAL A 41 -14.66 -26.03 6.49
C VAL A 41 -16.07 -25.81 7.06
N SER A 42 -16.27 -24.75 7.82
CA SER A 42 -17.61 -24.33 8.24
C SER A 42 -18.39 -23.70 7.08
N TYR A 43 -19.66 -23.38 7.29
CA TYR A 43 -20.47 -22.64 6.31
C TYR A 43 -20.12 -21.14 6.22
N SER A 44 -19.08 -20.69 6.92
CA SER A 44 -18.51 -19.34 6.79
C SER A 44 -16.98 -19.45 6.70
N PRO A 45 -16.44 -20.05 5.61
CA PRO A 45 -15.01 -20.23 5.45
C PRO A 45 -14.31 -18.94 5.02
N VAL A 46 -13.00 -18.89 5.22
CA VAL A 46 -12.12 -18.01 4.45
C VAL A 46 -11.60 -18.80 3.26
N LEU A 47 -11.83 -18.28 2.07
CA LEU A 47 -11.25 -18.75 0.83
C LEU A 47 -10.03 -17.90 0.54
N ALA A 48 -8.88 -18.52 0.25
CA ALA A 48 -7.62 -17.85 0.01
C ALA A 48 -6.89 -18.47 -1.18
N TRP A 49 -6.12 -17.65 -1.87
CA TRP A 49 -5.30 -18.01 -3.04
C TRP A 49 -4.02 -17.18 -3.09
N THR A 50 -3.09 -17.52 -3.99
CA THR A 50 -1.88 -16.74 -4.21
C THR A 50 -2.21 -15.37 -4.80
N LYS A 51 -1.49 -14.36 -4.36
CA LYS A 51 -1.63 -13.01 -4.89
C LYS A 51 -0.87 -12.91 -6.21
N GLU A 52 -1.54 -12.42 -7.25
CA GLU A 52 -0.94 -12.25 -8.56
C GLU A 52 -0.50 -10.79 -8.75
N SER A 53 0.66 -10.61 -9.37
CA SER A 53 1.18 -9.28 -9.68
C SER A 53 0.20 -8.51 -10.58
N ASN A 54 0.01 -7.23 -10.32
CA ASN A 54 -0.90 -6.34 -11.04
C ASN A 54 -2.40 -6.71 -10.92
N ALA A 55 -2.77 -7.70 -10.11
CA ALA A 55 -4.17 -7.98 -9.83
C ALA A 55 -4.80 -6.86 -9.01
N VAL A 56 -5.85 -6.27 -9.53
CA VAL A 56 -6.65 -5.24 -8.87
C VAL A 56 -7.87 -5.83 -8.20
N ALA A 57 -8.40 -6.91 -8.78
CA ALA A 57 -9.53 -7.66 -8.25
C ALA A 57 -9.42 -9.13 -8.66
N TYR A 58 -10.31 -9.94 -8.11
CA TYR A 58 -10.41 -11.36 -8.43
C TYR A 58 -11.83 -11.74 -8.78
N GLN A 59 -11.97 -12.63 -9.77
CA GLN A 59 -13.25 -13.25 -10.11
C GLN A 59 -13.28 -14.67 -9.61
N LEU A 60 -14.33 -14.99 -8.84
CA LEU A 60 -14.59 -16.30 -8.31
C LEU A 60 -15.82 -16.90 -8.99
N GLU A 61 -15.79 -18.20 -9.29
CA GLU A 61 -16.93 -18.97 -9.75
C GLU A 61 -17.14 -20.21 -8.91
N PHE A 62 -18.41 -20.55 -8.68
CA PHE A 62 -18.83 -21.71 -7.89
C PHE A 62 -19.77 -22.60 -8.67
N PHE A 63 -19.63 -23.91 -8.46
CA PHE A 63 -20.40 -24.96 -9.13
C PHE A 63 -20.89 -25.97 -8.10
N THR A 64 -22.07 -26.53 -8.30
CA THR A 64 -22.65 -27.59 -7.43
C THR A 64 -22.17 -28.98 -7.73
N SER A 65 -21.42 -29.17 -8.79
CA SER A 65 -20.83 -30.48 -9.19
C SER A 65 -19.48 -30.28 -9.86
N ALA A 66 -18.68 -31.32 -9.92
CA ALA A 66 -17.46 -31.32 -10.71
C ALA A 66 -17.78 -31.04 -12.18
N VAL A 67 -17.21 -29.99 -12.71
CA VAL A 67 -17.42 -29.61 -14.11
C VAL A 67 -16.23 -30.03 -14.94
N SER A 68 -16.47 -30.93 -15.92
CA SER A 68 -15.46 -31.30 -16.89
C SER A 68 -15.36 -30.28 -18.02
N LYS A 69 -14.16 -30.09 -18.58
CA LYS A 69 -13.91 -29.25 -19.76
C LYS A 69 -14.30 -27.79 -19.54
N LEU A 70 -13.89 -27.20 -18.40
CA LEU A 70 -13.95 -25.78 -18.20
C LEU A 70 -12.91 -25.08 -19.09
N ASP A 71 -13.31 -24.01 -19.76
CA ASP A 71 -12.36 -23.12 -20.40
C ASP A 71 -11.65 -22.31 -19.30
N PRO A 72 -10.31 -22.35 -19.20
CA PRO A 72 -9.60 -21.54 -18.23
C PRO A 72 -9.60 -20.03 -18.56
N GLN A 73 -9.91 -19.65 -19.78
CA GLN A 73 -9.92 -18.25 -20.20
C GLN A 73 -11.28 -17.58 -20.01
N GLU A 74 -12.37 -18.34 -20.07
CA GLU A 74 -13.71 -17.79 -20.09
C GLU A 74 -14.55 -18.16 -18.86
N PRO A 75 -15.42 -17.25 -18.40
CA PRO A 75 -16.45 -17.56 -17.42
C PRO A 75 -17.40 -18.66 -17.93
N ASP A 76 -17.85 -19.53 -17.04
CA ASP A 76 -18.71 -20.64 -17.41
C ASP A 76 -20.17 -20.42 -16.95
N GLU A 77 -21.10 -20.55 -17.87
CA GLU A 77 -22.55 -20.36 -17.63
C GLU A 77 -23.16 -21.33 -16.58
N ARG A 78 -22.48 -22.46 -16.31
CA ARG A 78 -22.89 -23.44 -15.29
C ARG A 78 -22.56 -23.02 -13.87
N ALA A 79 -21.84 -21.90 -13.68
CA ALA A 79 -21.57 -21.36 -12.36
C ALA A 79 -22.87 -20.93 -11.68
N VAL A 80 -23.12 -21.46 -10.48
CA VAL A 80 -24.29 -21.12 -9.66
C VAL A 80 -24.11 -19.79 -8.93
N PHE A 81 -22.86 -19.33 -8.81
CA PHE A 81 -22.52 -18.02 -8.26
C PHE A 81 -21.24 -17.54 -8.90
N ARG A 82 -21.20 -16.24 -9.17
CA ARG A 82 -20.01 -15.53 -9.66
C ARG A 82 -19.90 -14.19 -8.97
N THR A 83 -18.69 -13.79 -8.62
CA THR A 83 -18.39 -12.45 -8.13
C THR A 83 -17.05 -11.97 -8.69
N SER A 84 -16.96 -10.67 -9.01
CA SER A 84 -15.72 -9.99 -9.41
C SER A 84 -15.35 -8.87 -8.43
N ASN A 85 -16.05 -8.78 -7.29
CA ASN A 85 -15.89 -7.72 -6.29
C ASN A 85 -15.06 -8.22 -5.10
N VAL A 86 -13.97 -8.94 -5.36
CA VAL A 86 -13.02 -9.37 -4.34
C VAL A 86 -11.67 -8.73 -4.67
N PHE A 87 -11.23 -7.81 -3.83
CA PHE A 87 -10.05 -6.98 -4.07
C PHE A 87 -8.80 -7.51 -3.37
N GLU A 88 -8.97 -8.43 -2.43
CA GLU A 88 -7.91 -9.11 -1.72
C GLU A 88 -7.78 -10.57 -2.19
N ASN A 89 -6.66 -11.19 -1.89
CA ASN A 89 -6.44 -12.60 -2.21
C ASN A 89 -7.04 -13.58 -1.19
N ALA A 90 -8.00 -13.11 -0.40
CA ALA A 90 -8.80 -13.91 0.51
C ALA A 90 -10.16 -13.26 0.78
N VAL A 91 -11.18 -14.07 1.03
CA VAL A 91 -12.53 -13.59 1.35
C VAL A 91 -13.24 -14.54 2.30
N ASN A 92 -14.01 -14.01 3.26
CA ASN A 92 -14.99 -14.79 3.99
C ASN A 92 -16.31 -14.81 3.22
N LEU A 93 -16.72 -15.97 2.77
CA LEU A 93 -17.94 -16.16 1.97
C LEU A 93 -18.93 -17.08 2.69
N PRO A 94 -20.15 -16.61 3.06
CA PRO A 94 -21.21 -17.46 3.57
C PRO A 94 -21.68 -18.45 2.50
N LEU A 95 -21.75 -19.75 2.84
CA LEU A 95 -22.09 -20.81 1.90
C LEU A 95 -23.56 -21.26 1.97
N ASP A 96 -24.38 -20.65 2.83
CA ASP A 96 -25.76 -21.10 3.08
C ASP A 96 -26.58 -21.24 1.80
N ASP A 97 -26.61 -20.20 0.99
CA ASP A 97 -27.37 -20.20 -0.27
C ASP A 97 -26.72 -21.06 -1.34
N LEU A 98 -25.39 -21.08 -1.39
CA LEU A 98 -24.63 -21.86 -2.39
C LEU A 98 -24.73 -23.37 -2.17
N ARG A 99 -24.92 -23.80 -0.92
CA ARG A 99 -25.04 -25.21 -0.55
C ARG A 99 -26.48 -25.69 -0.41
N LYS A 100 -27.45 -24.84 -0.71
CA LYS A 100 -28.87 -25.20 -0.59
C LYS A 100 -29.18 -26.40 -1.45
N GLY A 101 -29.63 -27.50 -0.80
CA GLY A 101 -29.92 -28.78 -1.45
C GLY A 101 -28.73 -29.73 -1.62
N LEU A 102 -27.54 -29.35 -1.18
CA LEU A 102 -26.37 -30.23 -1.14
C LEU A 102 -26.22 -30.87 0.25
N SER A 103 -25.82 -32.15 0.29
CA SER A 103 -25.39 -32.79 1.54
C SER A 103 -23.95 -32.40 1.90
N ASP A 104 -23.54 -32.61 3.17
CA ASP A 104 -22.18 -32.33 3.63
C ASP A 104 -21.11 -33.17 2.89
N SER A 105 -21.50 -34.35 2.35
CA SER A 105 -20.61 -35.19 1.54
C SER A 105 -20.42 -34.70 0.11
N GLN A 106 -21.22 -33.74 -0.35
CA GLN A 106 -21.12 -33.18 -1.70
C GLN A 106 -20.35 -31.84 -1.63
N PRO A 107 -19.19 -31.72 -2.28
CA PRO A 107 -18.48 -30.45 -2.31
C PRO A 107 -19.15 -29.45 -3.25
N LEU A 108 -19.03 -28.16 -2.94
CA LEU A 108 -19.01 -27.14 -3.98
C LEU A 108 -17.69 -27.24 -4.72
N TRP A 109 -17.65 -26.80 -5.97
CA TRP A 109 -16.44 -26.62 -6.72
C TRP A 109 -16.25 -25.14 -6.99
N TRP A 110 -15.02 -24.64 -6.91
CA TRP A 110 -14.75 -23.23 -7.14
C TRP A 110 -13.43 -23.02 -7.84
N ARG A 111 -13.33 -21.92 -8.55
CA ARG A 111 -12.12 -21.45 -9.21
C ARG A 111 -12.00 -19.95 -9.12
N VAL A 112 -10.81 -19.41 -9.32
CA VAL A 112 -10.49 -18.00 -9.20
C VAL A 112 -9.54 -17.56 -10.32
N ARG A 113 -9.69 -16.31 -10.80
CA ARG A 113 -8.74 -15.64 -11.68
C ARG A 113 -8.51 -14.21 -11.26
N ALA A 114 -7.36 -13.63 -11.67
CA ALA A 114 -7.03 -12.24 -11.45
C ALA A 114 -7.61 -11.33 -12.54
N LEU A 115 -8.02 -10.13 -12.14
CA LEU A 115 -8.55 -9.08 -13.00
C LEU A 115 -7.71 -7.82 -12.86
N ASP A 116 -7.63 -7.03 -13.94
CA ASP A 116 -7.06 -5.69 -13.93
C ASP A 116 -8.08 -4.63 -13.46
N TYR A 117 -7.68 -3.37 -13.63
CA TYR A 117 -8.50 -2.22 -13.28
C TYR A 117 -9.83 -2.15 -14.04
N ASP A 118 -9.83 -2.48 -15.33
CA ASP A 118 -11.02 -2.42 -16.21
C ASP A 118 -11.94 -3.63 -15.97
N GLY A 119 -11.50 -4.60 -15.15
CA GLY A 119 -12.20 -5.86 -14.88
C GLY A 119 -11.90 -6.95 -15.90
N ASP A 120 -10.91 -6.71 -16.76
CA ASP A 120 -10.45 -7.67 -17.74
C ASP A 120 -9.53 -8.72 -17.10
N ALA A 121 -9.59 -9.95 -17.61
CA ALA A 121 -8.79 -11.03 -17.06
C ALA A 121 -7.31 -10.87 -17.40
N ILE A 122 -6.45 -10.81 -16.40
CA ILE A 122 -4.98 -10.83 -16.55
C ILE A 122 -4.37 -12.20 -16.28
N SER A 123 -5.16 -13.15 -15.80
CA SER A 123 -4.77 -14.55 -15.64
C SER A 123 -5.87 -15.50 -16.13
N PRO A 124 -5.53 -16.75 -16.47
CA PRO A 124 -6.54 -17.79 -16.60
C PRO A 124 -7.17 -18.10 -15.23
N PHE A 125 -8.33 -18.76 -15.23
CA PHE A 125 -8.86 -19.36 -14.00
C PHE A 125 -7.93 -20.46 -13.48
N SER A 126 -7.85 -20.57 -12.16
CA SER A 126 -7.25 -21.73 -11.49
C SER A 126 -7.98 -23.04 -11.90
N LEU A 127 -7.32 -24.16 -11.68
CA LEU A 127 -8.03 -25.45 -11.70
C LEU A 127 -9.12 -25.44 -10.63
N PRO A 128 -10.32 -25.96 -10.92
CA PRO A 128 -11.39 -26.05 -9.93
C PRO A 128 -10.96 -26.90 -8.74
N ALA A 129 -11.20 -26.38 -7.53
CA ALA A 129 -10.95 -27.11 -6.29
C ALA A 129 -12.27 -27.47 -5.59
N PRO A 130 -12.35 -28.65 -4.97
CA PRO A 130 -13.52 -29.01 -4.16
C PRO A 130 -13.53 -28.21 -2.86
N LEU A 131 -14.72 -27.76 -2.45
CA LEU A 131 -14.97 -27.07 -1.18
C LEU A 131 -15.96 -27.88 -0.36
N TYR A 132 -15.44 -28.79 0.49
CA TYR A 132 -16.21 -29.53 1.45
C TYR A 132 -16.53 -28.64 2.65
N ALA A 133 -17.80 -28.60 3.06
CA ALA A 133 -18.22 -27.81 4.20
C ALA A 133 -19.23 -28.56 5.05
N ASN A 134 -19.19 -28.34 6.35
CA ASN A 134 -20.06 -28.95 7.35
C ASN A 134 -20.79 -27.88 8.15
N ALA A 135 -22.12 -27.90 8.14
CA ALA A 135 -22.95 -26.94 8.84
C ALA A 135 -22.85 -27.02 10.38
N SER A 136 -22.41 -28.17 10.91
CA SER A 136 -22.22 -28.34 12.37
C SER A 136 -20.95 -27.70 12.91
N LEU A 137 -20.01 -27.33 12.04
CA LEU A 137 -18.79 -26.65 12.47
C LEU A 137 -19.08 -25.19 12.86
N PRO A 138 -18.41 -24.67 13.88
CA PRO A 138 -18.55 -23.28 14.27
C PRO A 138 -18.27 -22.34 13.10
N ARG A 139 -19.17 -21.40 12.86
CA ARG A 139 -18.93 -20.37 11.85
C ARG A 139 -17.76 -19.52 12.27
N MET A 140 -17.07 -18.96 11.30
CA MET A 140 -16.00 -18.01 11.54
C MET A 140 -16.53 -16.85 12.38
N ASN A 141 -15.98 -16.69 13.57
CA ASN A 141 -16.28 -15.59 14.50
C ASN A 141 -15.01 -14.83 14.92
N ALA A 142 -13.85 -15.24 14.41
CA ALA A 142 -12.58 -14.57 14.59
C ALA A 142 -12.10 -14.09 13.20
N PRO A 143 -11.55 -12.85 13.09
CA PRO A 143 -10.88 -12.42 11.90
C PRO A 143 -9.70 -13.35 11.56
N VAL A 144 -9.41 -13.49 10.26
CA VAL A 144 -8.24 -14.22 9.78
C VAL A 144 -7.28 -13.22 9.17
N LEU A 145 -6.02 -13.25 9.57
CA LEU A 145 -5.02 -12.35 9.03
C LEU A 145 -4.81 -12.65 7.55
N HIS A 146 -4.62 -11.61 6.74
CA HIS A 146 -4.35 -11.80 5.33
C HIS A 146 -3.07 -12.63 5.13
N PRO A 147 -3.04 -13.53 4.11
CA PRO A 147 -1.80 -14.17 3.72
C PRO A 147 -0.79 -13.09 3.30
N VAL A 148 0.27 -12.93 4.07
CA VAL A 148 1.31 -11.93 3.77
C VAL A 148 2.19 -12.49 2.67
N PRO A 149 2.29 -11.83 1.49
CA PRO A 149 3.25 -12.20 0.46
C PRO A 149 4.69 -11.93 0.94
N ASP A 150 5.68 -12.42 0.18
CA ASP A 150 7.07 -12.08 0.43
C ASP A 150 7.25 -10.55 0.52
N LYS A 151 7.99 -10.12 1.53
CA LYS A 151 8.19 -8.70 1.79
C LYS A 151 9.06 -8.08 0.70
N GLY A 152 8.53 -7.07 0.04
CA GLY A 152 9.29 -6.21 -0.86
C GLY A 152 10.37 -5.42 -0.13
N ARG A 153 11.28 -4.78 -0.85
CA ARG A 153 12.41 -4.02 -0.27
C ARG A 153 11.85 -2.84 0.48
N GLY A 154 11.21 -2.08 0.54
CA GLY A 154 10.67 -1.00 1.37
C GLY A 154 9.53 -1.42 2.30
N SER A 155 9.43 -2.69 2.64
CA SER A 155 8.32 -3.20 3.45
C SER A 155 8.44 -2.95 4.95
N ALA A 156 9.61 -2.54 5.43
CA ALA A 156 9.79 -2.12 6.82
C ALA A 156 9.18 -0.72 7.00
N MET A 157 8.01 -0.66 7.61
CA MET A 157 7.26 0.58 7.83
C MET A 157 7.35 0.99 9.29
N LEU A 158 7.75 2.26 9.54
CA LEU A 158 7.82 2.82 10.89
C LEU A 158 6.43 2.93 11.54
N PHE A 159 5.41 3.18 10.74
CA PHE A 159 4.00 3.26 11.15
C PHE A 159 3.26 2.05 10.57
N PRO A 160 3.10 0.95 11.34
CA PRO A 160 2.48 -0.26 10.82
C PRO A 160 1.00 -0.08 10.50
N VAL A 161 0.52 -0.91 9.59
CA VAL A 161 -0.91 -1.09 9.34
C VAL A 161 -1.25 -2.55 9.57
N TYR A 162 -2.30 -2.79 10.32
CA TYR A 162 -2.80 -4.12 10.67
C TYR A 162 -4.01 -4.44 9.81
N SER A 163 -4.04 -5.57 9.13
CA SER A 163 -5.15 -5.93 8.26
C SER A 163 -5.59 -7.40 8.40
N TRP A 164 -6.85 -7.65 8.09
CA TRP A 164 -7.48 -8.96 8.27
C TRP A 164 -8.68 -9.16 7.36
N VAL A 165 -9.00 -10.44 7.11
CA VAL A 165 -10.25 -10.84 6.46
C VAL A 165 -11.38 -10.73 7.48
N CYS A 166 -12.37 -9.92 7.15
CA CYS A 166 -13.52 -9.66 8.03
C CYS A 166 -14.48 -10.85 8.08
N PRO A 167 -14.86 -11.34 9.27
CA PRO A 167 -15.98 -12.26 9.41
C PRO A 167 -17.28 -11.62 8.95
N HIS A 168 -18.10 -12.38 8.23
CA HIS A 168 -19.41 -11.92 7.82
C HIS A 168 -20.29 -11.55 9.01
N GLY A 169 -20.89 -10.36 8.97
CA GLY A 169 -21.78 -9.85 10.02
C GLY A 169 -21.09 -9.13 11.17
N ALA A 170 -19.78 -9.01 11.17
CA ALA A 170 -19.06 -8.12 12.09
C ALA A 170 -19.49 -6.66 11.87
N ALA A 171 -19.61 -5.90 12.95
CA ALA A 171 -19.95 -4.49 12.89
C ALA A 171 -18.72 -3.59 13.04
N ASN A 172 -17.79 -4.00 13.89
CA ASN A 172 -16.50 -3.34 14.15
C ASN A 172 -15.47 -4.39 14.54
N PHE A 173 -14.24 -3.95 14.75
CA PHE A 173 -13.14 -4.80 15.16
C PHE A 173 -12.36 -4.15 16.31
N GLU A 174 -12.01 -4.93 17.33
CA GLU A 174 -11.07 -4.52 18.36
C GLU A 174 -9.69 -5.06 18.01
N VAL A 175 -8.74 -4.16 17.76
CA VAL A 175 -7.33 -4.48 17.51
C VAL A 175 -6.55 -4.21 18.80
N ALA A 176 -5.68 -5.12 19.18
CA ALA A 176 -4.83 -4.98 20.37
C ALA A 176 -3.38 -5.28 20.01
N LEU A 177 -2.48 -4.38 20.42
CA LEU A 177 -1.04 -4.46 20.25
C LEU A 177 -0.36 -4.69 21.60
N TYR A 178 0.64 -5.56 21.63
CA TYR A 178 1.34 -5.98 22.84
C TYR A 178 2.86 -5.92 22.65
N ALA A 179 3.58 -5.71 23.75
CA ALA A 179 5.04 -5.85 23.82
C ALA A 179 5.48 -7.28 24.19
N GLU A 180 4.56 -8.12 24.66
CA GLU A 180 4.77 -9.52 24.99
C GLU A 180 3.73 -10.38 24.27
N ASP A 181 4.09 -11.63 23.95
CA ASP A 181 3.20 -12.57 23.29
C ASP A 181 1.98 -12.90 24.19
N PRO A 182 0.76 -12.46 23.83
CA PRO A 182 -0.42 -12.69 24.66
C PRO A 182 -0.90 -14.15 24.69
N GLU A 183 -0.36 -15.03 23.85
CA GLU A 183 -0.63 -16.48 23.92
C GLU A 183 0.27 -17.16 24.94
N ARG A 184 1.47 -16.62 25.18
CA ARG A 184 2.42 -17.12 26.20
C ARG A 184 2.28 -16.41 27.53
N THR A 185 1.84 -15.16 27.52
CA THR A 185 1.62 -14.34 28.71
C THR A 185 0.14 -13.91 28.77
N PRO A 186 -0.77 -14.74 29.30
CA PRO A 186 -2.22 -14.48 29.25
C PRO A 186 -2.65 -13.17 29.91
N ASP A 187 -1.88 -12.67 30.88
CA ASP A 187 -2.12 -11.40 31.59
C ASP A 187 -1.39 -10.20 30.94
N ALA A 188 -0.77 -10.39 29.78
CA ALA A 188 -0.12 -9.29 29.08
C ALA A 188 -1.10 -8.16 28.79
N ALA A 189 -0.80 -6.97 29.29
CA ALA A 189 -1.58 -5.79 29.00
C ALA A 189 -1.24 -5.26 27.59
N PRO A 190 -2.24 -4.94 26.77
CA PRO A 190 -1.96 -4.30 25.49
C PRO A 190 -1.37 -2.91 25.69
N ILE A 191 -0.37 -2.58 24.89
CA ILE A 191 0.24 -1.24 24.86
C ILE A 191 -0.57 -0.24 24.00
N ALA A 192 -1.41 -0.75 23.12
CA ALA A 192 -2.38 0.05 22.36
C ALA A 192 -3.61 -0.79 22.02
N LYS A 193 -4.76 -0.09 21.87
CA LYS A 193 -6.04 -0.68 21.44
C LYS A 193 -6.79 0.28 20.55
N TRP A 194 -7.43 -0.25 19.51
CA TRP A 194 -8.27 0.51 18.60
C TRP A 194 -9.60 -0.21 18.36
N ILE A 195 -10.60 0.58 17.95
CA ILE A 195 -11.85 0.06 17.38
C ILE A 195 -11.87 0.48 15.92
N ALA A 196 -11.67 -0.47 15.02
CA ALA A 196 -11.65 -0.26 13.58
C ALA A 196 -13.04 -0.59 12.99
N PRO A 197 -13.56 0.25 12.08
CA PRO A 197 -14.83 -0.01 11.39
C PRO A 197 -14.67 -0.94 10.18
N TYR A 198 -13.45 -1.15 9.71
CA TYR A 198 -13.11 -1.91 8.50
C TYR A 198 -12.05 -2.98 8.80
N GLY A 199 -11.60 -3.68 7.77
CA GLY A 199 -10.61 -4.76 7.85
C GLY A 199 -9.16 -4.31 8.03
N GLU A 200 -8.94 -3.05 8.40
CA GLU A 200 -7.60 -2.49 8.62
C GLU A 200 -7.56 -1.49 9.79
N GLN A 201 -6.37 -1.31 10.35
CA GLN A 201 -6.09 -0.29 11.38
C GLN A 201 -4.71 0.29 11.18
N TYR A 202 -4.64 1.59 10.98
CA TYR A 202 -3.38 2.35 10.94
C TYR A 202 -2.89 2.62 12.36
N ASP A 203 -1.61 2.35 12.61
CA ASP A 203 -0.96 2.76 13.84
C ASP A 203 -0.42 4.18 13.69
N ASP A 204 -0.80 5.07 14.56
CA ASP A 204 -0.41 6.47 14.57
C ASP A 204 0.89 6.73 15.34
N ALA A 205 1.44 5.68 15.98
CA ALA A 205 2.70 5.76 16.71
C ALA A 205 3.82 5.02 15.99
N PRO A 206 5.05 5.56 15.97
CA PRO A 206 6.19 4.86 15.42
C PRO A 206 6.51 3.61 16.27
N ARG A 207 6.68 2.46 15.61
CA ARG A 207 7.02 1.20 16.26
C ARG A 207 8.45 0.79 15.92
N MET A 208 9.40 1.27 16.73
CA MET A 208 10.81 1.03 16.52
C MET A 208 11.48 0.49 17.79
N GLY A 209 12.70 -0.03 17.66
CA GLY A 209 13.52 -0.54 18.74
C GLY A 209 13.72 -2.05 18.69
N ASP A 210 14.48 -2.57 19.64
CA ASP A 210 14.78 -3.99 19.77
C ASP A 210 13.63 -4.78 20.41
N VAL A 211 12.40 -4.43 20.05
CA VAL A 211 11.17 -5.02 20.59
C VAL A 211 10.46 -5.79 19.48
N THR A 212 10.02 -7.00 19.79
CA THR A 212 9.03 -7.71 18.98
C THR A 212 7.66 -7.28 19.47
N TYR A 213 6.89 -6.73 18.56
CA TYR A 213 5.49 -6.38 18.80
C TYR A 213 4.60 -7.54 18.37
N TYR A 214 3.53 -7.78 19.14
CA TYR A 214 2.52 -8.80 18.88
C TYR A 214 1.17 -8.13 18.74
N TRP A 215 0.36 -8.57 17.82
CA TRP A 215 -0.98 -8.02 17.65
C TRP A 215 -1.98 -9.11 17.28
N ARG A 216 -3.22 -8.86 17.65
CA ARG A 216 -4.36 -9.69 17.28
C ARG A 216 -5.61 -8.83 17.19
N VAL A 217 -6.63 -9.36 16.53
CA VAL A 217 -7.88 -8.67 16.28
C VAL A 217 -9.06 -9.58 16.60
N ARG A 218 -10.17 -9.02 17.05
CA ARG A 218 -11.44 -9.73 17.20
C ARG A 218 -12.59 -8.90 16.66
N ALA A 219 -13.60 -9.61 16.13
CA ALA A 219 -14.82 -8.97 15.65
C ALA A 219 -15.73 -8.58 16.81
N LEU A 220 -16.45 -7.49 16.64
CA LEU A 220 -17.51 -7.04 17.51
C LEU A 220 -18.84 -7.11 16.77
N ASP A 221 -19.90 -7.63 17.40
CA ASP A 221 -21.25 -7.61 16.86
C ASP A 221 -21.87 -6.21 16.94
N LYS A 222 -23.08 -6.06 16.41
CA LYS A 222 -23.83 -4.78 16.46
C LYS A 222 -24.12 -4.26 17.88
N LYS A 223 -23.99 -5.11 18.90
CA LYS A 223 -24.15 -4.74 20.32
C LYS A 223 -22.81 -4.47 21.00
N GLY A 224 -21.70 -4.61 20.27
CA GLY A 224 -20.35 -4.50 20.80
C GLY A 224 -19.87 -5.77 21.55
N THR A 225 -20.58 -6.91 21.42
CA THR A 225 -20.16 -8.17 22.03
C THR A 225 -18.96 -8.73 21.27
N PRO A 226 -17.83 -9.04 21.93
CA PRO A 226 -16.65 -9.54 21.27
C PRO A 226 -16.77 -11.01 20.88
N GLY A 227 -16.29 -11.34 19.68
CA GLY A 227 -16.01 -12.69 19.21
C GLY A 227 -14.67 -13.22 19.72
N ALA A 228 -14.21 -14.32 19.13
CA ALA A 228 -12.90 -14.88 19.40
C ALA A 228 -11.78 -14.00 18.79
N TRP A 229 -10.61 -14.02 19.44
CA TRP A 229 -9.40 -13.41 18.88
C TRP A 229 -8.91 -14.18 17.65
N SER A 230 -8.32 -13.47 16.70
CA SER A 230 -7.50 -14.07 15.64
C SER A 230 -6.29 -14.79 16.23
N THR A 231 -5.56 -15.53 15.41
CA THR A 231 -4.17 -15.89 15.70
C THR A 231 -3.35 -14.62 15.97
N THR A 232 -2.33 -14.73 16.81
CA THR A 232 -1.41 -13.62 17.07
C THR A 232 -0.39 -13.52 15.93
N SER A 233 -0.24 -12.32 15.39
CA SER A 233 0.86 -11.99 14.47
C SER A 233 1.92 -11.20 15.21
N SER A 234 3.14 -11.20 14.68
CA SER A 234 4.25 -10.44 15.26
C SER A 234 5.09 -9.76 14.19
N PHE A 235 5.67 -8.64 14.55
CA PHE A 235 6.65 -7.94 13.71
C PHE A 235 7.73 -7.31 14.59
N ARG A 236 8.88 -7.04 13.97
CA ARG A 236 9.99 -6.33 14.59
C ARG A 236 10.52 -5.32 13.60
N PHE A 237 10.72 -4.11 14.06
CA PHE A 237 11.32 -3.05 13.28
C PHE A 237 12.74 -2.79 13.82
N GLU A 238 13.76 -3.28 13.09
CA GLU A 238 15.14 -3.17 13.51
C GLU A 238 15.68 -1.76 13.34
N LEU A 239 16.18 -1.17 14.42
CA LEU A 239 17.01 0.01 14.38
C LEU A 239 18.39 -0.37 13.84
N ARG A 240 18.66 0.02 12.60
CA ARG A 240 19.97 -0.12 11.97
C ARG A 240 20.27 1.10 11.12
N HIS A 241 21.53 1.30 10.80
CA HIS A 241 21.90 2.29 9.79
C HIS A 241 21.34 1.89 8.43
N TRP A 242 20.68 2.82 7.77
CA TRP A 242 20.16 2.64 6.41
C TRP A 242 20.87 3.59 5.45
N GLU A 243 21.26 3.09 4.29
CA GLU A 243 21.81 3.98 3.27
C GLU A 243 20.73 4.97 2.78
N VAL A 244 19.53 4.45 2.53
CA VAL A 244 18.39 5.23 2.03
C VAL A 244 17.19 5.07 2.94
N ALA A 245 16.58 6.20 3.31
CA ALA A 245 15.27 6.24 3.95
C ALA A 245 14.30 7.06 3.10
N VAL A 246 13.02 6.80 3.27
CA VAL A 246 11.92 7.54 2.61
C VAL A 246 11.07 8.19 3.66
N LEU A 247 10.87 9.49 3.55
CA LEU A 247 10.03 10.32 4.42
C LEU A 247 8.94 10.95 3.56
N GLY A 248 7.68 10.74 3.89
CA GLY A 248 6.57 11.23 3.08
C GLY A 248 5.21 11.04 3.73
N ASP A 249 4.19 11.35 2.97
CA ASP A 249 2.78 11.16 3.30
C ASP A 249 2.25 9.77 2.84
N SER A 250 0.93 9.65 2.61
CA SER A 250 0.30 8.39 2.19
C SER A 250 0.81 7.85 0.85
N ILE A 251 1.24 8.71 -0.08
CA ILE A 251 1.77 8.27 -1.38
C ILE A 251 3.02 7.39 -1.17
N SER A 252 3.86 7.75 -0.20
CA SER A 252 5.08 7.01 0.13
C SER A 252 4.88 5.98 1.25
N HIS A 253 3.96 6.22 2.22
CA HIS A 253 3.60 5.19 3.20
C HIS A 253 3.10 3.93 2.49
N GLY A 254 2.25 4.12 1.50
CA GLY A 254 1.68 3.08 0.65
C GLY A 254 0.17 3.07 0.72
N GLY A 255 -0.41 2.17 -0.04
CA GLY A 255 -1.84 2.10 -0.25
C GLY A 255 -2.27 2.88 -1.50
N GLY A 256 -3.41 2.49 -1.98
CA GLY A 256 -4.09 3.05 -3.13
C GLY A 256 -5.44 2.40 -3.24
N ARG A 257 -6.23 2.71 -4.27
CA ARG A 257 -7.59 2.25 -4.38
C ARG A 257 -8.30 2.22 -3.01
N VAL A 258 -9.53 2.46 -2.87
CA VAL A 258 -10.19 2.72 -1.57
C VAL A 258 -10.06 1.60 -0.53
N SER A 259 -9.62 0.40 -0.92
CA SER A 259 -9.65 -0.81 -0.09
C SER A 259 -8.29 -1.46 0.18
N HIS A 260 -7.19 -0.81 -0.23
CA HIS A 260 -5.86 -1.36 -0.04
C HIS A 260 -4.98 -0.42 0.78
N GLY A 261 -4.61 -0.84 1.98
CA GLY A 261 -3.68 -0.13 2.85
C GLY A 261 -2.21 -0.41 2.51
N PRO A 262 -1.27 0.25 3.21
CA PRO A 262 0.17 0.08 3.02
C PRO A 262 0.71 -1.34 3.22
N GLU A 263 0.01 -2.19 3.93
CA GLU A 263 0.38 -3.61 4.11
C GLU A 263 0.23 -4.43 2.84
N ASN A 264 -0.55 -3.93 1.88
CA ASN A 264 -0.62 -4.47 0.53
C ASN A 264 0.56 -3.93 -0.29
N LEU A 265 1.65 -4.65 -0.28
CA LEU A 265 2.96 -4.20 -0.77
C LEU A 265 2.97 -3.77 -2.24
N GLU A 266 2.05 -4.28 -3.08
CA GLU A 266 1.90 -3.86 -4.46
C GLU A 266 1.48 -2.40 -4.60
N TYR A 267 0.81 -1.85 -3.60
CA TYR A 267 0.41 -0.45 -3.53
C TYR A 267 1.47 0.44 -2.86
N SER A 268 2.70 -0.06 -2.72
CA SER A 268 3.86 0.71 -2.28
C SER A 268 4.90 0.80 -3.38
N TRP A 269 5.26 2.00 -3.82
CA TRP A 269 6.32 2.17 -4.80
C TRP A 269 7.69 1.72 -4.27
N LEU A 270 7.87 1.67 -2.95
CA LEU A 270 9.10 1.18 -2.32
C LEU A 270 9.34 -0.31 -2.59
N THR A 271 8.28 -1.08 -2.82
CA THR A 271 8.36 -2.51 -3.16
C THR A 271 9.11 -2.76 -4.48
N TYR A 272 9.01 -1.80 -5.41
CA TYR A 272 9.60 -1.90 -6.75
C TYR A 272 10.97 -1.21 -6.88
N LEU A 273 11.59 -0.81 -5.76
CA LEU A 273 12.93 -0.25 -5.77
C LEU A 273 13.98 -1.35 -6.01
N ASP A 274 15.05 -1.02 -6.76
CA ASP A 274 16.18 -1.91 -7.01
C ASP A 274 17.19 -1.97 -5.83
N PHE A 275 16.94 -1.16 -4.80
CA PHE A 275 17.78 -1.02 -3.61
C PHE A 275 16.94 -1.07 -2.33
N PRO A 276 17.52 -1.47 -1.19
CA PRO A 276 16.80 -1.47 0.08
C PRO A 276 16.60 -0.04 0.60
N ALA A 277 15.39 0.25 1.07
CA ALA A 277 15.05 1.50 1.74
C ALA A 277 14.15 1.23 2.95
N VAL A 278 14.23 2.11 3.96
CA VAL A 278 13.30 2.09 5.10
C VAL A 278 12.19 3.10 4.89
N ASN A 279 10.94 2.69 5.17
CA ASN A 279 9.77 3.54 5.02
C ASN A 279 9.45 4.26 6.35
N LEU A 280 9.77 5.54 6.42
CA LEU A 280 9.49 6.43 7.56
C LEU A 280 8.26 7.32 7.30
N SER A 281 7.50 7.04 6.24
CA SER A 281 6.35 7.83 5.83
C SER A 281 5.12 7.51 6.69
N GLN A 282 4.22 8.49 6.82
CA GLN A 282 2.98 8.36 7.57
C GLN A 282 1.81 8.91 6.74
N SER A 283 0.76 8.13 6.59
CA SER A 283 -0.45 8.56 5.89
C SER A 283 -1.08 9.78 6.57
N GLY A 284 -1.51 10.75 5.75
CA GLY A 284 -2.11 11.99 6.23
C GLY A 284 -1.12 13.10 6.59
N ASP A 285 0.20 12.87 6.48
CA ASP A 285 1.18 13.89 6.81
C ASP A 285 1.03 15.15 5.96
N LEU A 286 1.19 16.26 6.63
CA LEU A 286 1.45 17.60 6.08
C LEU A 286 2.95 17.89 6.16
N THR A 287 3.43 18.79 5.35
CA THR A 287 4.85 19.21 5.37
C THR A 287 5.30 19.68 6.77
N LYS A 288 4.40 20.33 7.51
CA LYS A 288 4.66 20.77 8.90
C LYS A 288 4.82 19.58 9.84
N LEU A 289 3.91 18.61 9.80
CA LEU A 289 3.95 17.43 10.68
C LEU A 289 5.23 16.63 10.44
N MET A 290 5.59 16.46 9.16
CA MET A 290 6.81 15.77 8.76
C MET A 290 8.07 16.48 9.28
N ALA A 291 8.11 17.83 9.21
CA ALA A 291 9.19 18.61 9.78
C ALA A 291 9.25 18.49 11.32
N ASP A 292 8.10 18.43 11.99
CA ASP A 292 8.02 18.37 13.46
C ASP A 292 8.43 16.98 14.02
N ARG A 293 8.18 15.88 13.27
CA ARG A 293 8.54 14.53 13.70
C ARG A 293 9.94 14.05 13.26
N PHE A 294 10.68 14.87 12.53
CA PHE A 294 11.95 14.51 11.90
C PHE A 294 12.98 13.93 12.88
N GLU A 295 13.20 14.56 14.03
CA GLU A 295 14.19 14.12 15.01
C GLU A 295 13.82 12.76 15.62
N ARG A 296 12.54 12.57 15.90
CA ARG A 296 12.03 11.33 16.49
C ARG A 296 12.13 10.16 15.49
N ASP A 297 11.78 10.40 14.21
CA ASP A 297 11.51 9.34 13.25
C ASP A 297 12.64 9.11 12.25
N VAL A 298 13.49 10.09 11.99
CA VAL A 298 14.57 9.98 11.01
C VAL A 298 15.93 9.73 11.66
N LEU A 299 16.26 10.48 12.71
CA LEU A 299 17.60 10.43 13.31
C LEU A 299 17.99 9.06 13.87
N PRO A 300 17.07 8.26 14.47
CA PRO A 300 17.43 6.93 14.97
C PRO A 300 17.98 5.98 13.89
N PHE A 301 17.61 6.19 12.62
CA PHE A 301 18.07 5.38 11.48
C PHE A 301 19.32 5.92 10.81
N SER A 302 19.69 7.16 11.10
CA SER A 302 20.88 7.84 10.57
C SER A 302 21.10 7.58 9.07
N PRO A 303 20.09 7.81 8.20
CA PRO A 303 20.23 7.49 6.78
C PRO A 303 21.29 8.38 6.14
N LYS A 304 22.01 7.85 5.16
CA LYS A 304 22.93 8.67 4.37
C LYS A 304 22.16 9.58 3.42
N TYR A 305 21.13 9.05 2.77
CA TYR A 305 20.23 9.76 1.86
C TYR A 305 18.79 9.66 2.34
N LEU A 306 18.08 10.78 2.29
CA LEU A 306 16.66 10.85 2.63
C LEU A 306 15.87 11.28 1.39
N LEU A 307 15.07 10.36 0.84
CA LEU A 307 14.09 10.66 -0.20
C LEU A 307 12.85 11.28 0.44
N ILE A 308 12.42 12.45 -0.03
CA ILE A 308 11.36 13.25 0.60
C ILE A 308 10.25 13.52 -0.41
N MET A 309 9.03 13.03 -0.14
CA MET A 309 7.84 13.29 -0.94
C MET A 309 6.68 13.70 -0.03
N CYS A 310 6.32 14.98 -0.03
CA CYS A 310 5.18 15.50 0.74
C CYS A 310 4.76 16.87 0.19
N GLY A 311 3.53 17.26 0.45
CA GLY A 311 2.95 18.54 0.04
C GLY A 311 1.61 18.38 -0.67
N THR A 312 1.25 17.18 -1.09
CA THR A 312 -0.05 16.91 -1.73
C THR A 312 -1.19 17.29 -0.80
N ASN A 313 -1.14 16.91 0.48
CA ASN A 313 -2.16 17.22 1.47
C ASN A 313 -2.22 18.71 1.79
N ASP A 314 -1.08 19.40 1.83
CA ASP A 314 -1.02 20.85 2.07
C ASP A 314 -1.68 21.65 0.94
N LEU A 315 -1.45 21.23 -0.31
CA LEU A 315 -1.72 22.09 -1.46
C LEU A 315 -3.05 21.78 -2.17
N ARG A 316 -3.58 20.55 -2.03
CA ARG A 316 -4.79 20.13 -2.74
C ARG A 316 -6.07 20.81 -2.25
N ALA A 317 -6.23 20.97 -0.95
CA ALA A 317 -7.44 21.56 -0.36
C ALA A 317 -7.40 23.10 -0.27
N GLY A 318 -6.24 23.71 -0.45
CA GLY A 318 -6.07 25.17 -0.40
C GLY A 318 -5.98 25.74 1.02
N GLU A 319 -5.86 24.91 2.04
CA GLU A 319 -5.75 25.34 3.43
C GLU A 319 -4.39 25.97 3.75
N PHE A 320 -3.32 25.51 3.09
CA PHE A 320 -1.95 26.01 3.25
C PHE A 320 -1.48 26.68 1.96
N THR A 321 -0.63 27.68 2.08
CA THR A 321 0.01 28.33 0.94
C THR A 321 1.21 27.51 0.44
N VAL A 322 1.62 27.75 -0.80
CA VAL A 322 2.85 27.14 -1.34
C VAL A 322 4.07 27.60 -0.53
N GLU A 323 4.07 28.83 -0.07
CA GLU A 323 5.14 29.44 0.73
C GLU A 323 5.29 28.75 2.09
N GLU A 324 4.19 28.38 2.74
CA GLU A 324 4.22 27.62 4.00
C GLU A 324 4.77 26.21 3.79
N ALA A 325 4.33 25.51 2.73
CA ALA A 325 4.86 24.21 2.38
C ALA A 325 6.37 24.28 2.07
N VAL A 326 6.81 25.28 1.30
CA VAL A 326 8.23 25.52 1.00
C VAL A 326 9.02 25.80 2.29
N ALA A 327 8.50 26.63 3.19
CA ALA A 327 9.17 26.93 4.46
C ALA A 327 9.37 25.65 5.31
N ASN A 328 8.40 24.74 5.32
CA ASN A 328 8.54 23.47 6.02
C ASN A 328 9.57 22.55 5.34
N MET A 329 9.64 22.52 4.01
CA MET A 329 10.68 21.78 3.28
C MET A 329 12.07 22.36 3.55
N GLU A 330 12.21 23.68 3.65
CA GLU A 330 13.47 24.32 4.08
C GLU A 330 13.86 23.93 5.51
N ARG A 331 12.88 23.80 6.44
CA ARG A 331 13.14 23.29 7.80
C ARG A 331 13.68 21.85 7.75
N ILE A 332 13.06 20.97 6.97
CA ILE A 332 13.53 19.57 6.81
C ILE A 332 14.93 19.57 6.20
N LYS A 333 15.17 20.35 5.16
CA LYS A 333 16.49 20.50 4.53
C LYS A 333 17.56 20.97 5.51
N GLY A 334 17.24 21.97 6.32
CA GLY A 334 18.13 22.48 7.37
C GLY A 334 18.47 21.43 8.42
N LYS A 335 17.48 20.61 8.85
CA LYS A 335 17.70 19.48 9.76
C LYS A 335 18.59 18.41 9.11
N CYS A 336 18.37 18.09 7.84
CA CYS A 336 19.23 17.18 7.10
C CYS A 336 20.69 17.65 7.10
N VAL A 337 20.93 18.93 6.77
CA VAL A 337 22.27 19.53 6.76
C VAL A 337 22.92 19.46 8.14
N ALA A 338 22.18 19.83 9.20
CA ALA A 338 22.68 19.82 10.58
C ALA A 338 23.12 18.41 11.03
N HIS A 339 22.50 17.38 10.53
CA HIS A 339 22.79 15.98 10.90
C HIS A 339 23.59 15.21 9.84
N GLY A 340 24.08 15.86 8.79
CA GLY A 340 24.88 15.22 7.74
C GLY A 340 24.10 14.28 6.82
N ILE A 341 22.77 14.37 6.82
CA ILE A 341 21.88 13.60 5.94
C ILE A 341 21.75 14.34 4.60
N ARG A 342 21.75 13.62 3.49
CA ARG A 342 21.64 14.15 2.13
C ARG A 342 20.18 14.14 1.70
N PRO A 343 19.49 15.30 1.63
CA PRO A 343 18.10 15.34 1.18
C PRO A 343 18.03 15.18 -0.35
N ILE A 344 17.07 14.38 -0.81
CA ILE A 344 16.69 14.24 -2.20
C ILE A 344 15.17 14.39 -2.28
N PHE A 345 14.71 15.46 -2.91
CA PHE A 345 13.30 15.78 -3.00
C PHE A 345 12.66 15.10 -4.21
N LEU A 346 11.44 14.59 -4.04
CA LEU A 346 10.63 13.97 -5.07
C LEU A 346 9.49 14.93 -5.44
N THR A 347 9.32 15.23 -6.73
CA THR A 347 8.22 16.09 -7.17
C THR A 347 6.87 15.38 -7.00
N LEU A 348 5.82 16.17 -6.70
CA LEU A 348 4.47 15.63 -6.47
C LEU A 348 3.85 15.12 -7.77
N PRO A 349 3.36 13.87 -7.80
CA PRO A 349 2.53 13.37 -8.89
C PRO A 349 1.26 14.20 -9.07
N PRO A 350 0.59 14.15 -10.24
CA PRO A 350 -0.69 14.80 -10.44
C PRO A 350 -1.79 14.13 -9.63
N ILE A 351 -2.87 14.87 -9.34
CA ILE A 351 -4.10 14.35 -8.74
C ILE A 351 -5.28 14.47 -9.71
N ASN A 352 -6.42 13.84 -9.39
CA ASN A 352 -7.68 13.99 -10.13
C ASN A 352 -8.78 14.48 -9.20
N PRO A 353 -9.13 15.78 -9.24
CA PRO A 353 -10.14 16.37 -8.35
C PRO A 353 -11.51 15.69 -8.42
N ALA A 354 -11.97 15.33 -9.60
CA ALA A 354 -13.28 14.71 -9.79
C ALA A 354 -13.35 13.33 -9.09
N ASN A 355 -12.28 12.55 -9.18
CA ASN A 355 -12.20 11.25 -8.51
C ASN A 355 -12.07 11.41 -6.99
N ILE A 356 -11.30 12.39 -6.52
CA ILE A 356 -11.18 12.71 -5.08
C ILE A 356 -12.56 13.09 -4.51
N GLU A 357 -13.30 13.98 -5.19
CA GLU A 357 -14.64 14.36 -4.75
C GLU A 357 -15.59 13.14 -4.75
N ARG A 358 -15.54 12.31 -5.78
CA ARG A 358 -16.37 11.10 -5.89
C ARG A 358 -16.11 10.10 -4.75
N VAL A 359 -14.83 9.91 -4.36
CA VAL A 359 -14.45 8.86 -3.41
C VAL A 359 -14.45 9.36 -1.97
N PHE A 360 -13.91 10.55 -1.72
CA PHE A 360 -13.73 11.08 -0.37
C PHE A 360 -14.74 12.17 0.00
N GLY A 361 -15.51 12.69 -0.98
CA GLY A 361 -16.40 13.83 -0.76
C GLY A 361 -15.66 15.15 -0.55
N GLU A 362 -14.35 15.18 -0.83
CA GLU A 362 -13.51 16.35 -0.63
C GLU A 362 -13.46 17.21 -1.89
N LYS A 363 -13.61 18.53 -1.70
CA LYS A 363 -13.44 19.50 -2.78
C LYS A 363 -11.98 19.94 -2.85
N ILE A 364 -11.43 19.87 -4.04
CA ILE A 364 -10.08 20.34 -4.35
C ILE A 364 -10.16 21.77 -4.84
N THR A 365 -9.20 22.61 -4.46
CA THR A 365 -9.15 24.02 -4.96
C THR A 365 -8.91 24.06 -6.47
N ASP A 366 -9.59 24.96 -7.18
CA ASP A 366 -9.40 25.17 -8.63
C ASP A 366 -7.95 25.56 -8.98
N GLU A 367 -7.18 26.09 -8.02
CA GLU A 367 -5.80 26.49 -8.19
C GLU A 367 -4.77 25.37 -7.99
N TRP A 368 -5.19 24.13 -7.71
CA TRP A 368 -4.27 23.05 -7.33
C TRP A 368 -3.13 22.82 -8.33
N GLN A 369 -3.41 22.89 -9.64
CA GLN A 369 -2.38 22.70 -10.66
C GLN A 369 -1.30 23.79 -10.60
N ALA A 370 -1.70 25.05 -10.43
CA ALA A 370 -0.76 26.16 -10.31
C ALA A 370 0.06 26.04 -9.02
N ARG A 371 -0.54 25.60 -7.93
CA ARG A 371 0.11 25.37 -6.64
C ARG A 371 1.12 24.22 -6.71
N PHE A 372 0.73 23.07 -7.31
CA PHE A 372 1.63 21.93 -7.53
C PHE A 372 2.78 22.31 -8.48
N ALA A 373 2.50 23.03 -9.56
CA ALA A 373 3.52 23.48 -10.50
C ALA A 373 4.57 24.36 -9.80
N LYS A 374 4.13 25.35 -9.02
CA LYS A 374 5.00 26.26 -8.27
C LYS A 374 5.82 25.51 -7.21
N PHE A 375 5.22 24.58 -6.49
CA PHE A 375 5.91 23.77 -5.49
C PHE A 375 6.91 22.80 -6.13
N ASN A 376 6.51 22.12 -7.21
CA ASN A 376 7.40 21.23 -7.96
C ASN A 376 8.58 22.01 -8.61
N GLU A 377 8.37 23.27 -9.00
CA GLU A 377 9.47 24.13 -9.48
C GLU A 377 10.50 24.39 -8.35
N TYR A 378 10.05 24.69 -7.14
CA TYR A 378 10.93 24.79 -5.99
C TYR A 378 11.70 23.50 -5.72
N LEU A 379 11.01 22.33 -5.76
CA LEU A 379 11.65 21.02 -5.54
C LEU A 379 12.72 20.73 -6.59
N ARG A 380 12.49 21.10 -7.87
CA ARG A 380 13.48 20.93 -8.95
C ARG A 380 14.74 21.77 -8.81
N GLN A 381 14.71 22.81 -7.99
CA GLN A 381 15.90 23.62 -7.66
C GLN A 381 16.77 22.99 -6.57
N GLN A 382 16.32 21.91 -5.95
CA GLN A 382 17.03 21.14 -4.94
C GLN A 382 17.65 19.87 -5.56
N PRO A 383 18.50 19.12 -4.84
CA PRO A 383 18.77 17.72 -5.21
C PRO A 383 17.44 16.95 -5.30
N HIS A 384 17.07 16.47 -6.48
CA HIS A 384 15.72 15.93 -6.69
C HIS A 384 15.65 14.77 -7.68
N ILE A 385 14.51 14.08 -7.63
CA ILE A 385 14.06 13.17 -8.68
C ILE A 385 12.68 13.66 -9.14
N ASP A 386 12.52 13.90 -10.42
CA ASP A 386 11.25 14.40 -10.99
C ASP A 386 10.25 13.25 -11.22
N THR A 387 9.60 12.83 -10.13
CA THR A 387 8.59 11.76 -10.15
C THR A 387 7.31 12.18 -10.87
N ALA A 388 6.95 13.47 -10.85
CA ALA A 388 5.81 14.00 -11.61
C ALA A 388 5.96 13.77 -13.13
N ALA A 389 7.18 13.82 -13.64
CA ALA A 389 7.46 13.59 -15.07
C ALA A 389 7.13 12.17 -15.52
N ALA A 390 7.05 11.18 -14.61
CA ALA A 390 6.65 9.82 -14.96
C ALA A 390 5.19 9.74 -15.44
N PHE A 391 4.35 10.67 -15.00
CA PHE A 391 2.92 10.71 -15.33
C PHE A 391 2.61 11.55 -16.57
N ALA A 392 3.51 12.45 -16.97
CA ALA A 392 3.28 13.37 -18.07
C ALA A 392 2.79 12.71 -19.40
N PRO A 393 3.25 11.52 -19.81
CA PRO A 393 2.75 10.85 -21.00
C PRO A 393 1.29 10.39 -20.91
N TYR A 394 0.74 10.26 -19.70
CA TYR A 394 -0.55 9.68 -19.41
C TYR A 394 -1.56 10.69 -18.85
N ALA A 395 -1.08 11.75 -18.23
CA ALA A 395 -1.89 12.78 -17.57
C ALA A 395 -2.43 13.79 -18.59
N ALA A 396 -3.53 13.47 -19.24
CA ALA A 396 -4.24 14.43 -20.07
C ALA A 396 -4.71 15.61 -19.20
N ASN A 397 -4.52 16.85 -19.65
CA ASN A 397 -4.82 18.06 -18.89
C ASN A 397 -4.08 18.18 -17.55
N GLY A 398 -3.01 17.41 -17.32
CA GLY A 398 -2.24 17.42 -16.09
C GLY A 398 -2.91 16.69 -14.92
N GLU A 399 -3.96 15.90 -15.15
CA GLU A 399 -4.68 15.14 -14.14
C GLU A 399 -4.25 13.67 -14.11
N LEU A 400 -4.28 13.06 -12.91
CA LEU A 400 -4.03 11.63 -12.73
C LEU A 400 -5.11 10.82 -13.43
N PRO A 401 -4.78 9.97 -14.41
CA PRO A 401 -5.76 9.09 -15.03
C PRO A 401 -6.33 8.11 -14.01
N GLU A 402 -7.63 7.83 -14.10
CA GLU A 402 -8.31 6.94 -13.16
C GLU A 402 -7.67 5.54 -13.07
N TRP A 403 -7.15 5.02 -14.18
CA TRP A 403 -6.49 3.71 -14.22
C TRP A 403 -5.08 3.69 -13.59
N LEU A 404 -4.49 4.86 -13.30
CA LEU A 404 -3.24 5.00 -12.53
C LEU A 404 -3.50 5.32 -11.05
N GLY A 405 -4.70 5.80 -10.70
CA GLY A 405 -5.11 6.09 -9.35
C GLY A 405 -6.63 6.29 -9.28
N PHE A 406 -7.35 5.24 -8.91
CA PHE A 406 -8.81 5.18 -8.89
C PHE A 406 -9.45 6.27 -8.03
N ASP A 407 -8.88 6.53 -6.87
CA ASP A 407 -9.39 7.53 -5.94
C ASP A 407 -8.99 8.98 -6.31
N GLY A 408 -8.10 9.11 -7.31
CA GLY A 408 -7.61 10.39 -7.81
C GLY A 408 -6.51 11.03 -6.96
N LEU A 409 -6.13 10.43 -5.84
CA LEU A 409 -5.12 10.92 -4.90
C LEU A 409 -3.92 9.96 -4.79
N HIS A 410 -4.20 8.68 -4.61
CA HIS A 410 -3.19 7.64 -4.46
C HIS A 410 -3.05 6.86 -5.76
N GLU A 411 -1.82 6.62 -6.15
CA GLU A 411 -1.54 5.79 -7.32
C GLU A 411 -1.84 4.32 -7.01
N ASP A 412 -2.43 3.66 -7.99
CA ASP A 412 -2.59 2.22 -8.01
C ASP A 412 -1.29 1.52 -8.45
N ILE A 413 -1.29 0.20 -8.56
CA ILE A 413 -0.10 -0.63 -8.78
C ILE A 413 0.80 -0.09 -9.89
N ILE A 414 0.25 0.22 -11.07
CA ILE A 414 1.03 0.71 -12.21
C ILE A 414 1.59 2.10 -11.93
N GLY A 415 0.82 2.99 -11.29
CA GLY A 415 1.30 4.29 -10.88
C GLY A 415 2.46 4.21 -9.88
N LYS A 416 2.39 3.28 -8.91
CA LYS A 416 3.50 3.00 -7.98
C LYS A 416 4.75 2.48 -8.70
N GLN A 417 4.58 1.61 -9.70
CA GLN A 417 5.68 1.14 -10.55
C GLN A 417 6.32 2.27 -11.36
N LEU A 418 5.52 3.23 -11.85
CA LEU A 418 6.04 4.41 -12.56
C LEU A 418 6.90 5.28 -11.65
N ILE A 419 6.47 5.54 -10.41
CA ILE A 419 7.26 6.28 -9.42
C ILE A 419 8.58 5.56 -9.17
N ALA A 420 8.52 4.26 -8.85
CA ALA A 420 9.70 3.46 -8.54
C ALA A 420 10.70 3.41 -9.71
N ALA A 421 10.22 3.20 -10.92
CA ALA A 421 11.06 3.18 -12.10
C ALA A 421 11.79 4.53 -12.31
N ARG A 422 11.09 5.64 -12.03
CA ARG A 422 11.69 6.98 -12.11
C ARG A 422 12.75 7.18 -11.04
N VAL A 423 12.50 6.69 -9.82
CA VAL A 423 13.46 6.73 -8.72
C VAL A 423 14.70 5.88 -9.05
N ASN A 424 14.51 4.61 -9.45
CA ASN A 424 15.60 3.71 -9.81
C ASN A 424 16.50 4.28 -10.89
N ALA A 425 15.91 4.85 -11.95
CA ALA A 425 16.66 5.39 -13.07
C ALA A 425 17.47 6.66 -12.75
N ASN A 426 17.12 7.41 -11.72
CA ASN A 426 17.72 8.71 -11.43
C ASN A 426 18.42 8.79 -10.06
N LEU A 427 18.40 7.72 -9.26
CA LEU A 427 18.91 7.73 -7.89
C LEU A 427 20.40 8.14 -7.81
N GLU A 428 21.25 7.56 -8.65
CA GLU A 428 22.70 7.82 -8.58
C GLU A 428 23.04 9.27 -8.96
N ALA A 429 22.36 9.83 -9.95
CA ALA A 429 22.52 11.25 -10.30
C ALA A 429 22.02 12.16 -9.16
N ALA A 430 20.90 11.81 -8.52
CA ALA A 430 20.37 12.55 -7.39
C ALA A 430 21.27 12.46 -6.14
N LYS A 431 21.87 11.28 -5.89
CA LYS A 431 22.88 11.10 -4.83
C LYS A 431 24.09 12.00 -5.06
N GLN A 432 24.59 12.06 -6.29
CA GLN A 432 25.72 12.95 -6.62
C GLN A 432 25.35 14.42 -6.37
N ALA A 433 24.19 14.87 -6.86
CA ALA A 433 23.73 16.24 -6.63
C ALA A 433 23.56 16.55 -5.12
N ALA A 434 23.07 15.58 -4.34
CA ALA A 434 22.92 15.73 -2.89
C ALA A 434 24.29 15.78 -2.15
N ASP A 435 25.28 15.02 -2.59
CA ASP A 435 26.63 15.08 -2.05
C ASP A 435 27.30 16.44 -2.36
N GLU A 436 27.17 16.97 -3.57
CA GLU A 436 27.66 18.29 -3.97
C GLU A 436 26.99 19.44 -3.17
N PHE A 437 25.67 19.33 -2.99
CA PHE A 437 24.90 20.23 -2.14
C PHE A 437 25.44 20.26 -0.71
N MET A 438 25.66 19.07 -0.10
CA MET A 438 26.17 18.97 1.28
C MET A 438 27.56 19.56 1.43
N GLN A 439 28.46 19.34 0.46
CA GLN A 439 29.82 19.94 0.48
C GLN A 439 29.73 21.47 0.49
N THR A 440 28.84 22.02 -0.34
CA THR A 440 28.64 23.49 -0.42
C THR A 440 28.05 24.05 0.86
N ALA A 441 27.02 23.40 1.42
CA ALA A 441 26.38 23.80 2.67
C ALA A 441 27.38 23.81 3.85
N GLN A 442 28.19 22.76 3.99
CA GLN A 442 29.21 22.67 5.03
C GLN A 442 30.33 23.70 4.87
N ALA A 443 30.73 24.03 3.63
CA ALA A 443 31.72 25.08 3.38
C ALA A 443 31.21 26.47 3.77
N ASN A 444 29.92 26.76 3.53
CA ASN A 444 29.29 28.00 3.93
C ASN A 444 29.20 28.15 5.46
N THR A 445 28.76 27.11 6.16
CA THR A 445 28.71 27.10 7.64
C THR A 445 30.09 27.32 8.27
N ARG A 446 31.15 26.74 7.70
CA ARG A 446 32.53 26.96 8.20
C ARG A 446 33.00 28.42 8.01
N LYS A 447 32.62 29.06 6.88
CA LYS A 447 32.96 30.47 6.63
C LYS A 447 32.21 31.38 7.56
N GLU A 448 30.93 31.13 7.82
CA GLU A 448 30.13 31.93 8.77
C GLU A 448 30.71 31.85 10.18
N ASN A 449 31.06 30.66 10.67
CA ASN A 449 31.66 30.47 11.98
C ASN A 449 33.05 31.16 12.09
N ALA A 450 33.88 31.10 11.05
CA ALA A 450 35.17 31.75 11.03
C ALA A 450 35.06 33.29 11.06
N ASN A 451 34.00 33.84 10.45
CA ASN A 451 33.74 35.28 10.50
C ASN A 451 33.25 35.75 11.88
N VAL A 452 32.45 34.93 12.58
CA VAL A 452 31.96 35.22 13.94
C VAL A 452 33.09 35.16 14.98
N GLU A 453 34.11 34.32 14.79
CA GLU A 453 35.27 34.23 15.69
C GLU A 453 36.29 35.33 15.45
N SER A 454 36.18 36.10 14.37
CA SER A 454 37.07 37.20 14.00
C SER A 454 36.59 38.61 14.38
N ASP A 455 35.32 38.71 14.81
CA ASP A 455 34.70 39.94 15.35
C ASP A 455 34.65 39.88 16.90
#